data_d8cd57073926bfb318b4d12dae2af664
#
_entry.id   d8cd57073926bfb318b4d12dae2af664
#
_cell.length_a   1.000
_cell.length_b   1.000
_cell.length_c   1.000
_cell.angle_alpha   90.00
_cell.angle_beta   90.00
_cell.angle_gamma   90.00
#
_symmetry.space_group_name_H-M   'P 1'
#
loop_
_entity.id
_entity.type
_entity.pdbx_description
1 polymer ?
#
loop_
_entity_poly.entity_id
_entity_poly.type
_entity_poly.pdbx_seq_one_letter_code
_entity_poly.pdbx_strand_id
1 'polypeptide(L)'
;SAKQGRDRRTQAILPLRGKILNVEKSRMDKMLMNQEIRNLIIAIGTAIGDAFDFSKLRYHKVIIMTDADTDGAHIRTLLLTLFYRYFVSIIENGHLFIAQPPLFRLQKGKEVHYVYKEAEKDRILKSWAEDGKVGAGVQRYKGLGEMNPEQLWETTMNSASRQLKQVKIEDVVEADRFFDILMGEEVEPRKNFIQAHATTVKNLDI
;
A
#
# COMPACT_ATOMS: atom_id res chain seq x y z
N SER A 1 -15.82 -1.65 3.34
CA SER A 1 -16.00 -1.16 1.95
C SER A 1 -15.34 -2.11 0.93
N ALA A 2 -14.07 -2.52 1.08
CA ALA A 2 -13.35 -3.34 0.08
C ALA A 2 -14.04 -4.69 -0.22
N LYS A 3 -14.49 -5.42 0.80
CA LYS A 3 -15.22 -6.69 0.61
C LYS A 3 -16.54 -6.52 -0.13
N GLN A 4 -17.19 -5.39 0.01
CA GLN A 4 -18.45 -5.09 -0.67
C GLN A 4 -18.23 -4.61 -2.11
N GLY A 5 -17.21 -3.75 -2.32
CA GLY A 5 -16.91 -3.16 -3.62
C GLY A 5 -16.16 -4.06 -4.60
N ARG A 6 -15.58 -5.19 -4.15
CA ARG A 6 -14.77 -6.05 -5.03
C ARG A 6 -15.57 -6.74 -6.12
N ASP A 7 -14.94 -7.04 -7.22
CA ASP A 7 -15.44 -8.07 -8.16
C ASP A 7 -15.21 -9.47 -7.55
N ARG A 8 -16.30 -10.12 -7.16
CA ARG A 8 -16.25 -11.44 -6.49
C ARG A 8 -15.70 -12.56 -7.36
N ARG A 9 -15.70 -12.41 -8.68
CA ARG A 9 -15.22 -13.41 -9.62
C ARG A 9 -13.70 -13.41 -9.75
N THR A 10 -13.08 -12.25 -9.60
CA THR A 10 -11.65 -12.06 -9.90
C THR A 10 -10.84 -11.54 -8.71
N GLN A 11 -11.49 -11.07 -7.63
CA GLN A 11 -10.81 -10.43 -6.51
C GLN A 11 -11.15 -11.08 -5.17
N ALA A 12 -10.12 -11.36 -4.38
CA ALA A 12 -10.22 -11.73 -2.97
C ALA A 12 -9.67 -10.60 -2.09
N ILE A 13 -10.23 -10.43 -0.90
CA ILE A 13 -9.78 -9.44 0.08
C ILE A 13 -9.37 -10.16 1.37
N LEU A 14 -8.12 -10.00 1.75
CA LEU A 14 -7.61 -10.42 3.07
C LEU A 14 -7.48 -9.16 3.95
N PRO A 15 -8.40 -8.92 4.89
CA PRO A 15 -8.27 -7.80 5.81
C PRO A 15 -7.20 -8.09 6.86
N LEU A 16 -6.33 -7.12 7.11
CA LEU A 16 -5.39 -7.15 8.22
C LEU A 16 -5.97 -6.36 9.40
N ARG A 17 -5.82 -6.88 10.61
CA ARG A 17 -6.37 -6.28 11.84
C ARG A 17 -5.35 -5.38 12.55
N GLY A 18 -4.63 -4.57 11.80
CA GLY A 18 -3.58 -3.68 12.31
C GLY A 18 -2.18 -4.06 11.85
N LYS A 19 -1.17 -3.60 12.59
CA LYS A 19 0.24 -3.85 12.30
C LYS A 19 0.57 -5.33 12.45
N ILE A 20 1.20 -5.91 11.43
CA ILE A 20 1.74 -7.28 11.51
C ILE A 20 3.06 -7.29 12.28
N LEU A 21 3.51 -8.48 12.66
CA LEU A 21 4.80 -8.68 13.29
C LEU A 21 5.93 -8.23 12.34
N ASN A 22 6.91 -7.52 12.87
CA ASN A 22 8.14 -7.20 12.14
C ASN A 22 9.02 -8.46 12.03
N VAL A 23 9.06 -9.04 10.83
CA VAL A 23 9.79 -10.30 10.59
C VAL A 23 11.30 -10.14 10.59
N GLU A 24 11.81 -8.91 10.40
CA GLU A 24 13.24 -8.62 10.51
C GLU A 24 13.77 -8.84 11.95
N LYS A 25 12.92 -8.57 12.95
CA LYS A 25 13.24 -8.70 14.38
C LYS A 25 12.75 -10.01 15.01
N SER A 26 12.20 -10.93 14.21
CA SER A 26 11.49 -12.07 14.76
C SER A 26 12.02 -13.38 14.20
N ARG A 27 12.16 -14.36 15.07
CA ARG A 27 12.49 -15.74 14.66
C ARG A 27 11.32 -16.37 13.89
N MET A 28 11.63 -17.32 13.03
CA MET A 28 10.67 -18.02 12.17
C MET A 28 9.52 -18.67 12.97
N ASP A 29 9.83 -19.30 14.09
CA ASP A 29 8.84 -19.94 14.97
C ASP A 29 7.79 -18.93 15.47
N LYS A 30 8.25 -17.78 15.95
CA LYS A 30 7.39 -16.69 16.42
C LYS A 30 6.57 -16.08 15.29
N MET A 31 7.18 -15.94 14.12
CA MET A 31 6.48 -15.45 12.93
C MET A 31 5.33 -16.37 12.52
N LEU A 32 5.55 -17.69 12.54
CA LEU A 32 4.53 -18.69 12.20
C LEU A 32 3.42 -18.81 13.24
N MET A 33 3.64 -18.34 14.48
CA MET A 33 2.60 -18.22 15.49
C MET A 33 1.68 -17.00 15.26
N ASN A 34 2.13 -15.99 14.50
CA ASN A 34 1.34 -14.80 14.21
C ASN A 34 0.19 -15.12 13.26
N GLN A 35 -1.05 -14.89 13.71
CA GLN A 35 -2.25 -15.26 12.95
C GLN A 35 -2.37 -14.52 11.62
N GLU A 36 -2.01 -13.24 11.56
CA GLU A 36 -2.11 -12.44 10.33
C GLU A 36 -1.13 -12.94 9.27
N ILE A 37 0.11 -13.26 9.68
CA ILE A 37 1.12 -13.83 8.78
C ILE A 37 0.70 -15.22 8.30
N ARG A 38 0.19 -16.07 9.18
CA ARG A 38 -0.33 -17.39 8.79
C ARG A 38 -1.46 -17.29 7.78
N ASN A 39 -2.41 -16.39 8.02
CA ASN A 39 -3.53 -16.16 7.10
C ASN A 39 -3.02 -15.71 5.72
N LEU A 40 -1.99 -14.86 5.69
CA LEU A 40 -1.39 -14.37 4.46
C LEU A 40 -0.68 -15.50 3.70
N ILE A 41 0.14 -16.33 4.39
CA ILE A 41 0.79 -17.51 3.80
C ILE A 41 -0.24 -18.45 3.17
N ILE A 42 -1.31 -18.77 3.90
CA ILE A 42 -2.39 -19.65 3.42
C ILE A 42 -3.10 -19.02 2.22
N ALA A 43 -3.39 -17.72 2.27
CA ALA A 43 -4.09 -17.03 1.18
C ALA A 43 -3.26 -17.00 -0.09
N ILE A 44 -1.97 -16.73 -0.02
CA ILE A 44 -1.04 -16.69 -1.18
C ILE A 44 -0.88 -18.08 -1.77
N GLY A 45 -0.72 -19.12 -0.93
CA GLY A 45 -0.71 -20.54 -1.34
C GLY A 45 0.67 -21.11 -1.65
N THR A 46 1.74 -20.31 -1.70
CA THR A 46 3.10 -20.73 -2.07
C THR A 46 3.88 -21.42 -0.95
N ALA A 47 3.37 -21.43 0.29
CA ALA A 47 4.16 -21.70 1.50
C ALA A 47 5.33 -20.70 1.65
N ILE A 48 6.30 -20.97 2.54
CA ILE A 48 7.50 -20.15 2.78
C ILE A 48 8.71 -21.03 3.12
N GLY A 49 9.92 -20.43 3.12
CA GLY A 49 11.16 -21.12 3.43
C GLY A 49 11.43 -22.27 2.47
N ASP A 50 11.89 -23.41 3.00
CA ASP A 50 12.23 -24.60 2.18
C ASP A 50 11.02 -25.23 1.46
N ALA A 51 9.80 -24.95 1.95
CA ALA A 51 8.56 -25.44 1.34
C ALA A 51 7.99 -24.49 0.28
N PHE A 52 8.65 -23.36 -0.01
CA PHE A 52 8.16 -22.37 -0.97
C PHE A 52 8.07 -22.97 -2.38
N ASP A 53 6.91 -22.85 -2.98
CA ASP A 53 6.64 -23.30 -4.34
C ASP A 53 5.87 -22.22 -5.11
N PHE A 54 6.59 -21.52 -5.98
CA PHE A 54 6.03 -20.42 -6.78
C PHE A 54 4.89 -20.89 -7.69
N SER A 55 4.93 -22.14 -8.18
CA SER A 55 3.90 -22.69 -9.07
C SER A 55 2.51 -22.75 -8.42
N LYS A 56 2.46 -22.69 -7.08
CA LYS A 56 1.23 -22.71 -6.28
C LYS A 56 0.68 -21.32 -5.98
N LEU A 57 1.28 -20.26 -6.53
CA LEU A 57 0.77 -18.89 -6.38
C LEU A 57 -0.66 -18.79 -6.92
N ARG A 58 -1.59 -18.40 -6.05
CA ARG A 58 -3.02 -18.39 -6.34
C ARG A 58 -3.52 -17.14 -7.06
N TYR A 59 -2.71 -16.07 -7.08
CA TYR A 59 -3.13 -14.76 -7.59
C TYR A 59 -2.08 -14.17 -8.51
N HIS A 60 -2.49 -13.66 -9.69
CA HIS A 60 -1.61 -12.94 -10.59
C HIS A 60 -1.12 -11.60 -10.05
N LYS A 61 -1.92 -10.98 -9.17
CA LYS A 61 -1.55 -9.73 -8.49
C LYS A 61 -1.88 -9.84 -7.02
N VAL A 62 -0.86 -9.66 -6.20
CA VAL A 62 -0.98 -9.42 -4.76
C VAL A 62 -0.86 -7.91 -4.56
N ILE A 63 -1.92 -7.28 -4.05
CA ILE A 63 -2.03 -5.83 -3.99
C ILE A 63 -2.13 -5.39 -2.53
N ILE A 64 -1.13 -4.64 -2.07
CA ILE A 64 -1.13 -4.02 -0.75
C ILE A 64 -2.00 -2.76 -0.83
N MET A 65 -3.02 -2.68 0.02
CA MET A 65 -3.89 -1.52 0.19
C MET A 65 -3.81 -1.03 1.62
N THR A 66 -3.31 0.18 1.82
CA THR A 66 -3.19 0.81 3.14
C THR A 66 -3.70 2.24 3.08
N ASP A 67 -4.05 2.78 4.25
CA ASP A 67 -4.43 4.18 4.39
C ASP A 67 -3.24 5.11 4.04
N ALA A 68 -3.55 6.36 3.71
CA ALA A 68 -2.57 7.37 3.34
C ALA A 68 -2.01 8.13 4.57
N ASP A 69 -1.99 7.49 5.72
CA ASP A 69 -1.47 8.01 6.98
C ASP A 69 -0.16 7.33 7.41
N THR A 70 0.38 7.74 8.55
CA THR A 70 1.63 7.19 9.09
C THR A 70 1.51 5.72 9.48
N ASP A 71 0.37 5.29 10.00
CA ASP A 71 0.12 3.90 10.38
C ASP A 71 0.00 3.01 9.13
N GLY A 72 -0.70 3.47 8.09
CA GLY A 72 -0.76 2.78 6.81
C GLY A 72 0.60 2.66 6.12
N ALA A 73 1.44 3.70 6.20
CA ALA A 73 2.81 3.66 5.72
C ALA A 73 3.65 2.61 6.47
N HIS A 74 3.49 2.53 7.80
CA HIS A 74 4.18 1.53 8.61
C HIS A 74 3.70 0.10 8.30
N ILE A 75 2.39 -0.14 8.18
CA ILE A 75 1.85 -1.44 7.79
C ILE A 75 2.39 -1.87 6.42
N ARG A 76 2.42 -0.94 5.46
CA ARG A 76 2.99 -1.20 4.14
C ARG A 76 4.46 -1.60 4.22
N THR A 77 5.27 -0.92 5.03
CA THR A 77 6.69 -1.25 5.21
C THR A 77 6.88 -2.62 5.86
N LEU A 78 6.08 -2.98 6.86
CA LEU A 78 6.10 -4.32 7.46
C LEU A 78 5.74 -5.42 6.46
N LEU A 79 4.75 -5.18 5.61
CA LEU A 79 4.38 -6.11 4.54
C LEU A 79 5.50 -6.23 3.50
N LEU A 80 6.09 -5.13 3.06
CA LEU A 80 7.22 -5.15 2.13
C LEU A 80 8.40 -5.93 2.71
N THR A 81 8.70 -5.77 4.00
CA THR A 81 9.72 -6.55 4.70
C THR A 81 9.41 -8.05 4.65
N LEU A 82 8.17 -8.43 4.94
CA LEU A 82 7.72 -9.82 4.87
C LEU A 82 7.87 -10.39 3.45
N PHE A 83 7.43 -9.66 2.43
CA PHE A 83 7.54 -10.10 1.03
C PHE A 83 8.99 -10.19 0.59
N TYR A 84 9.82 -9.25 0.95
CA TYR A 84 11.24 -9.25 0.61
C TYR A 84 11.98 -10.44 1.24
N ARG A 85 11.72 -10.75 2.51
CA ARG A 85 12.42 -11.82 3.23
C ARG A 85 11.91 -13.23 2.90
N TYR A 86 10.62 -13.39 2.64
CA TYR A 86 9.99 -14.72 2.56
C TYR A 86 9.25 -15.04 1.26
N PHE A 87 9.05 -14.04 0.41
CA PHE A 87 8.32 -14.16 -0.85
C PHE A 87 9.00 -13.41 -2.00
N VAL A 88 10.34 -13.34 -1.98
CA VAL A 88 11.11 -12.55 -2.93
C VAL A 88 10.75 -12.88 -4.38
N SER A 89 10.55 -14.15 -4.71
CA SER A 89 10.15 -14.59 -6.05
C SER A 89 8.82 -14.01 -6.53
N ILE A 90 7.91 -13.64 -5.62
CA ILE A 90 6.67 -12.95 -5.96
C ILE A 90 6.96 -11.52 -6.44
N ILE A 91 7.96 -10.85 -5.85
CA ILE A 91 8.41 -9.53 -6.28
C ILE A 91 9.15 -9.62 -7.61
N GLU A 92 10.13 -10.52 -7.72
CA GLU A 92 10.99 -10.69 -8.90
C GLU A 92 10.19 -11.05 -10.16
N ASN A 93 9.14 -11.86 -10.01
CA ASN A 93 8.24 -12.22 -11.10
C ASN A 93 7.11 -11.17 -11.33
N GLY A 94 7.15 -10.05 -10.63
CA GLY A 94 6.28 -8.91 -10.91
C GLY A 94 4.84 -9.04 -10.43
N HIS A 95 4.57 -9.84 -9.40
CA HIS A 95 3.22 -10.09 -8.89
C HIS A 95 2.83 -9.22 -7.69
N LEU A 96 3.79 -8.46 -7.07
CA LEU A 96 3.50 -7.60 -5.93
C LEU A 96 3.27 -6.15 -6.36
N PHE A 97 2.17 -5.56 -5.90
CA PHE A 97 1.76 -4.19 -6.21
C PHE A 97 1.31 -3.44 -4.96
N ILE A 98 1.39 -2.11 -5.03
CA ILE A 98 0.81 -1.18 -4.06
C ILE A 98 -0.31 -0.41 -4.76
N ALA A 99 -1.51 -0.43 -4.19
CA ALA A 99 -2.63 0.37 -4.67
C ALA A 99 -2.36 1.85 -4.45
N GLN A 100 -2.76 2.67 -5.42
CA GLN A 100 -2.65 4.12 -5.38
C GLN A 100 -4.07 4.72 -5.37
N PRO A 101 -4.72 4.85 -4.20
CA PRO A 101 -6.01 5.52 -4.11
C PRO A 101 -5.85 7.02 -4.37
N PRO A 102 -6.93 7.73 -4.76
CA PRO A 102 -6.90 9.18 -4.90
C PRO A 102 -6.73 9.85 -3.53
N LEU A 103 -6.08 11.00 -3.53
CA LEU A 103 -5.91 11.84 -2.35
C LEU A 103 -7.09 12.79 -2.12
N PHE A 104 -7.76 13.19 -3.22
CA PHE A 104 -8.87 14.14 -3.16
C PHE A 104 -10.04 13.70 -4.02
N ARG A 105 -11.24 14.08 -3.59
CA ARG A 105 -12.46 14.10 -4.37
C ARG A 105 -12.90 15.55 -4.49
N LEU A 106 -13.00 16.03 -5.72
CA LEU A 106 -13.53 17.33 -6.05
C LEU A 106 -14.94 17.16 -6.60
N GLN A 107 -15.88 17.96 -6.12
CA GLN A 107 -17.24 17.90 -6.62
C GLN A 107 -17.79 19.30 -6.88
N LYS A 108 -18.43 19.43 -8.04
CA LYS A 108 -19.13 20.63 -8.44
C LYS A 108 -20.45 20.28 -9.14
N GLY A 109 -21.53 20.46 -8.44
CA GLY A 109 -22.83 19.98 -8.92
C GLY A 109 -22.80 18.47 -9.12
N LYS A 110 -23.00 18.04 -10.37
CA LYS A 110 -22.95 16.62 -10.77
C LYS A 110 -21.56 16.16 -11.21
N GLU A 111 -20.63 17.09 -11.43
CA GLU A 111 -19.27 16.79 -11.86
C GLU A 111 -18.42 16.35 -10.68
N VAL A 112 -17.75 15.19 -10.80
CA VAL A 112 -16.90 14.63 -9.76
C VAL A 112 -15.55 14.25 -10.37
N HIS A 113 -14.45 14.71 -9.74
CA HIS A 113 -13.09 14.34 -10.10
C HIS A 113 -12.37 13.69 -8.91
N TYR A 114 -11.73 12.55 -9.17
CA TYR A 114 -10.81 11.93 -8.23
C TYR A 114 -9.39 12.30 -8.63
N VAL A 115 -8.63 12.84 -7.68
CA VAL A 115 -7.34 13.48 -7.94
C VAL A 115 -6.26 12.86 -7.07
N TYR A 116 -5.13 12.58 -7.69
CA TYR A 116 -4.02 11.83 -7.08
C TYR A 116 -2.84 12.70 -6.68
N LYS A 117 -2.82 13.98 -7.07
CA LYS A 117 -1.74 14.93 -6.79
C LYS A 117 -2.29 16.31 -6.42
N GLU A 118 -1.62 16.99 -5.50
CA GLU A 118 -1.97 18.34 -5.06
C GLU A 118 -2.04 19.33 -6.24
N ALA A 119 -1.00 19.33 -7.08
CA ALA A 119 -0.94 20.22 -8.26
C ALA A 119 -2.10 20.02 -9.25
N GLU A 120 -2.61 18.80 -9.37
CA GLU A 120 -3.78 18.52 -10.20
C GLU A 120 -5.05 19.09 -9.59
N LYS A 121 -5.22 18.95 -8.26
CA LYS A 121 -6.31 19.55 -7.52
C LYS A 121 -6.36 21.06 -7.73
N ASP A 122 -5.21 21.74 -7.56
CA ASP A 122 -5.12 23.18 -7.68
C ASP A 122 -5.43 23.67 -9.11
N ARG A 123 -4.98 22.93 -10.12
CA ARG A 123 -5.30 23.22 -11.53
C ARG A 123 -6.80 23.13 -11.82
N ILE A 124 -7.49 22.07 -11.33
CA ILE A 124 -8.92 21.89 -11.54
C ILE A 124 -9.71 22.98 -10.83
N LEU A 125 -9.36 23.29 -9.57
CA LEU A 125 -10.03 24.34 -8.82
C LEU A 125 -9.86 25.72 -9.46
N LYS A 126 -8.68 26.02 -10.00
CA LYS A 126 -8.43 27.26 -10.73
C LYS A 126 -9.29 27.35 -11.99
N SER A 127 -9.33 26.32 -12.80
CA SER A 127 -10.19 26.26 -13.99
C SER A 127 -11.67 26.46 -13.65
N TRP A 128 -12.15 25.84 -12.59
CA TRP A 128 -13.52 26.01 -12.14
C TRP A 128 -13.81 27.45 -11.64
N ALA A 129 -12.85 28.11 -11.04
CA ALA A 129 -13.01 29.50 -10.60
C ALA A 129 -13.06 30.47 -11.81
N GLU A 130 -12.23 30.26 -12.83
CA GLU A 130 -12.20 31.03 -14.09
C GLU A 130 -13.52 30.93 -14.86
N ASP A 131 -14.17 29.75 -14.81
CA ASP A 131 -15.50 29.53 -15.40
C ASP A 131 -16.67 30.15 -14.60
N GLY A 132 -16.38 30.97 -13.59
CA GLY A 132 -17.40 31.65 -12.76
C GLY A 132 -18.21 30.70 -11.87
N LYS A 133 -17.78 29.49 -11.73
CA LYS A 133 -18.46 28.45 -11.00
C LYS A 133 -18.01 28.45 -9.53
N VAL A 134 -18.73 29.08 -8.64
CA VAL A 134 -18.50 29.15 -7.18
C VAL A 134 -19.07 27.89 -6.50
N GLY A 135 -18.44 27.41 -5.41
CA GLY A 135 -18.98 26.34 -4.55
C GLY A 135 -18.49 24.91 -4.85
N ALA A 136 -17.23 24.75 -5.26
CA ALA A 136 -16.60 23.45 -5.37
C ALA A 136 -16.40 22.80 -3.99
N GLY A 137 -16.92 21.59 -3.78
CA GLY A 137 -16.61 20.76 -2.62
C GLY A 137 -15.25 20.07 -2.82
N VAL A 138 -14.39 20.17 -1.82
CA VAL A 138 -13.09 19.47 -1.79
C VAL A 138 -13.09 18.53 -0.59
N GLN A 139 -12.97 17.23 -0.83
CA GLN A 139 -12.80 16.22 0.20
C GLN A 139 -11.39 15.64 0.07
N ARG A 140 -10.61 15.69 1.14
CA ARG A 140 -9.33 14.99 1.24
C ARG A 140 -9.58 13.63 1.87
N TYR A 141 -9.08 12.57 1.24
CA TYR A 141 -9.11 11.23 1.81
C TYR A 141 -7.83 10.99 2.65
N LYS A 142 -8.02 10.68 3.92
CA LYS A 142 -6.95 10.25 4.83
C LYS A 142 -6.85 8.73 4.91
N GLY A 143 -7.95 8.03 4.66
CA GLY A 143 -7.98 6.58 4.69
C GLY A 143 -9.02 5.96 3.76
N LEU A 144 -8.83 4.70 3.42
CA LEU A 144 -9.74 3.91 2.56
C LEU A 144 -11.13 3.73 3.21
N GLY A 145 -11.21 3.82 4.54
CA GLY A 145 -12.46 3.76 5.29
C GLY A 145 -13.41 4.93 5.06
N GLU A 146 -12.91 6.05 4.53
CA GLU A 146 -13.73 7.22 4.17
C GLU A 146 -14.44 7.06 2.82
N MET A 147 -14.07 6.04 2.05
CA MET A 147 -14.69 5.71 0.77
C MET A 147 -15.81 4.70 0.98
N ASN A 148 -16.96 4.95 0.36
CA ASN A 148 -17.99 3.93 0.24
C ASN A 148 -17.55 2.83 -0.76
N PRO A 149 -18.25 1.68 -0.84
CA PRO A 149 -17.85 0.58 -1.71
C PRO A 149 -17.73 0.93 -3.19
N GLU A 150 -18.62 1.81 -3.70
CA GLU A 150 -18.63 2.24 -5.10
C GLU A 150 -17.41 3.13 -5.40
N GLN A 151 -17.14 4.11 -4.53
CA GLN A 151 -15.98 5.00 -4.65
C GLN A 151 -14.67 4.20 -4.63
N LEU A 152 -14.56 3.24 -3.71
CA LEU A 152 -13.37 2.39 -3.61
C LEU A 152 -13.21 1.49 -4.84
N TRP A 153 -14.32 0.97 -5.38
CA TRP A 153 -14.32 0.24 -6.63
C TRP A 153 -13.82 1.09 -7.80
N GLU A 154 -14.48 2.22 -8.05
CA GLU A 154 -14.18 3.09 -9.19
C GLU A 154 -12.75 3.60 -9.22
N THR A 155 -12.19 3.91 -8.06
CA THR A 155 -10.89 4.58 -7.96
C THR A 155 -9.71 3.65 -7.75
N THR A 156 -9.92 2.52 -7.04
CA THR A 156 -8.81 1.74 -6.47
C THR A 156 -8.88 0.25 -6.82
N MET A 157 -10.05 -0.31 -7.05
CA MET A 157 -10.20 -1.77 -7.21
C MET A 157 -10.56 -2.19 -8.64
N ASN A 158 -11.23 -1.36 -9.41
CA ASN A 158 -11.59 -1.67 -10.80
C ASN A 158 -10.34 -1.83 -11.66
N SER A 159 -10.16 -3.02 -12.23
CA SER A 159 -8.98 -3.36 -13.04
C SER A 159 -8.78 -2.48 -14.27
N ALA A 160 -9.84 -1.84 -14.76
CA ALA A 160 -9.78 -0.96 -15.93
C ALA A 160 -9.28 0.46 -15.62
N SER A 161 -9.48 0.96 -14.38
CA SER A 161 -9.21 2.35 -14.01
C SER A 161 -8.22 2.52 -12.86
N ARG A 162 -8.01 1.49 -12.02
CA ARG A 162 -7.14 1.57 -10.85
C ARG A 162 -5.70 1.87 -11.21
N GLN A 163 -5.04 2.63 -10.35
CA GLN A 163 -3.60 2.87 -10.42
C GLN A 163 -2.87 1.94 -9.44
N LEU A 164 -1.88 1.21 -9.96
CA LEU A 164 -1.04 0.31 -9.20
C LEU A 164 0.42 0.66 -9.40
N LYS A 165 1.20 0.69 -8.31
CA LYS A 165 2.66 0.75 -8.37
C LYS A 165 3.21 -0.65 -8.20
N GLN A 166 3.88 -1.18 -9.22
CA GLN A 166 4.58 -2.47 -9.11
C GLN A 166 5.78 -2.33 -8.18
N VAL A 167 5.93 -3.28 -7.26
CA VAL A 167 7.11 -3.37 -6.40
C VAL A 167 8.22 -4.06 -7.18
N LYS A 168 9.40 -3.46 -7.21
CA LYS A 168 10.60 -3.98 -7.88
C LYS A 168 11.78 -3.91 -6.93
N ILE A 169 12.71 -4.84 -7.07
CA ILE A 169 14.02 -4.81 -6.45
C ILE A 169 15.00 -4.38 -7.56
N GLU A 170 15.49 -3.14 -7.49
CA GLU A 170 16.42 -2.61 -8.49
C GLU A 170 17.86 -3.00 -8.15
N ASP A 171 18.20 -2.99 -6.85
CA ASP A 171 19.49 -3.43 -6.31
C ASP A 171 19.25 -4.26 -5.05
N VAL A 172 19.67 -5.53 -5.08
CA VAL A 172 19.46 -6.48 -3.98
C VAL A 172 20.29 -6.09 -2.76
N VAL A 173 21.54 -5.65 -2.94
CA VAL A 173 22.44 -5.28 -1.83
C VAL A 173 21.94 -4.04 -1.13
N GLU A 174 21.51 -3.05 -1.89
CA GLU A 174 20.94 -1.82 -1.34
C GLU A 174 19.60 -2.09 -0.63
N ALA A 175 18.72 -2.89 -1.23
CA ALA A 175 17.45 -3.28 -0.61
C ALA A 175 17.67 -4.01 0.72
N ASP A 176 18.60 -4.97 0.77
CA ASP A 176 18.94 -5.71 1.98
C ASP A 176 19.43 -4.76 3.08
N ARG A 177 20.34 -3.87 2.74
CA ARG A 177 20.85 -2.84 3.65
C ARG A 177 19.72 -1.93 4.18
N PHE A 178 18.79 -1.49 3.34
CA PHE A 178 17.70 -0.64 3.79
C PHE A 178 16.74 -1.36 4.74
N PHE A 179 16.39 -2.61 4.47
CA PHE A 179 15.56 -3.39 5.37
C PHE A 179 16.26 -3.64 6.71
N ASP A 180 17.55 -3.95 6.70
CA ASP A 180 18.35 -4.12 7.92
C ASP A 180 18.40 -2.83 8.76
N ILE A 181 18.71 -1.68 8.14
CA ILE A 181 18.78 -0.39 8.84
C ILE A 181 17.41 0.02 9.38
N LEU A 182 16.37 -0.03 8.55
CA LEU A 182 15.06 0.55 8.89
C LEU A 182 14.23 -0.37 9.78
N MET A 183 14.33 -1.68 9.58
CA MET A 183 13.48 -2.68 10.21
C MET A 183 14.24 -3.61 11.18
N GLY A 184 15.57 -3.60 11.15
CA GLY A 184 16.43 -4.40 12.01
C GLY A 184 16.41 -4.01 13.50
N GLU A 185 17.12 -4.77 14.33
CA GLU A 185 17.14 -4.55 15.79
C GLU A 185 17.90 -3.29 16.19
N GLU A 186 18.98 -2.97 15.48
CA GLU A 186 19.87 -1.86 15.78
C GLU A 186 19.17 -0.51 15.68
N VAL A 187 19.23 0.27 16.75
CA VAL A 187 18.56 1.59 16.81
C VAL A 187 19.42 2.68 16.19
N GLU A 188 20.73 2.64 16.41
CA GLU A 188 21.65 3.72 16.01
C GLU A 188 21.74 3.90 14.48
N PRO A 189 21.87 2.84 13.66
CA PRO A 189 21.84 2.98 12.20
C PRO A 189 20.54 3.61 11.69
N ARG A 190 19.40 3.22 12.26
CA ARG A 190 18.08 3.78 11.90
C ARG A 190 17.97 5.25 12.29
N LYS A 191 18.40 5.63 13.48
CA LYS A 191 18.41 7.02 13.94
C LYS A 191 19.26 7.90 13.03
N ASN A 192 20.48 7.45 12.71
CA ASN A 192 21.40 8.17 11.82
C ASN A 192 20.82 8.32 10.42
N PHE A 193 20.16 7.27 9.88
CA PHE A 193 19.48 7.33 8.60
C PHE A 193 18.35 8.38 8.61
N ILE A 194 17.49 8.37 9.63
CA ILE A 194 16.38 9.32 9.77
C ILE A 194 16.92 10.77 9.87
N GLN A 195 17.96 10.99 10.66
CA GLN A 195 18.57 12.32 10.80
C GLN A 195 19.18 12.82 9.48
N ALA A 196 19.90 11.97 8.78
CA ALA A 196 20.52 12.31 7.50
C ALA A 196 19.49 12.66 6.40
N HIS A 197 18.28 12.06 6.46
CA HIS A 197 17.25 12.24 5.45
C HIS A 197 16.09 13.14 5.91
N ALA A 198 16.16 13.72 7.11
CA ALA A 198 15.09 14.53 7.69
C ALA A 198 14.65 15.70 6.79
N THR A 199 15.59 16.33 6.08
CA THR A 199 15.32 17.45 5.18
C THR A 199 14.62 17.05 3.86
N THR A 200 14.64 15.75 3.51
CA THR A 200 14.02 15.24 2.29
C THR A 200 12.59 14.76 2.49
N VAL A 201 12.15 14.69 3.76
CA VAL A 201 10.79 14.24 4.09
C VAL A 201 9.78 15.27 3.61
N LYS A 202 8.80 14.80 2.83
CA LYS A 202 7.66 15.57 2.35
C LYS A 202 6.39 14.99 2.96
N ASN A 203 5.38 15.83 3.15
CA ASN A 203 4.06 15.44 3.69
C ASN A 203 4.12 14.84 5.10
N LEU A 204 4.79 15.55 6.00
CA LEU A 204 4.67 15.26 7.43
C LEU A 204 3.20 15.44 7.84
N ASP A 205 2.65 14.40 8.45
CA ASP A 205 1.32 14.45 9.07
C ASP A 205 1.52 15.10 10.46
N ILE A 206 1.42 16.44 10.50
CA ILE A 206 1.56 17.26 11.70
C ILE A 206 0.17 17.65 12.19
#